data_c372331a8caec8c6bf6ca838c4fa741a
#
_entry.id   c372331a8caec8c6bf6ca838c4fa741a
#
_cell.length_a   1.000
_cell.length_b   1.000
_cell.length_c   1.000
_cell.angle_alpha   90.00
_cell.angle_beta   90.00
_cell.angle_gamma   90.00
#
_symmetry.space_group_name_H-M   'P 1'
#
loop_
_entity.id
_entity.type
_entity.pdbx_description
1 polymer ?
#
loop_
_entity_poly.entity_id
_entity_poly.type
_entity_poly.pdbx_seq_one_letter_code
_entity_poly.pdbx_strand_id
1 'polypeptide(L)'
;MKRNKVTIYDIAEQAGVSIGTVSRVLKGSANVKPATREKIEEVIARCNYQPSAVARGLTQSHTHTLGIILPKLTNPNYVKIFEGAYDEAASNGYVMMLFPWENMNATGQDIVEVLGERRLDGVIICLEFVANEMEKWQRKLDAIQQYMPVVLTGSMPQALEYPSVTNDLADRAAQTIRMFAEQGHERIALLGGFDESDAPYSRDAGYVRGLQAMHLPYIREYRQFGFCTIDDGARQFETMLSQLLPSQWPTAVIAANDLVGVGAMRAAQARGLRVPEDVSVIGCDNIFVCDCVQPPLTSVCTHQSETGRLAVRMLLGLEESGRRMMPCEIIERGSCCERKKA
;
A
#
# COMPACT_ATOMS: atom_id res chain seq x y z
N MET A 1 11.21 23.58 -32.41
CA MET A 1 11.98 24.74 -31.89
C MET A 1 12.45 24.44 -30.48
N LYS A 2 13.75 24.24 -30.25
CA LYS A 2 14.30 24.15 -28.89
C LYS A 2 14.16 25.54 -28.24
N ARG A 3 13.24 25.71 -27.28
CA ARG A 3 13.27 26.88 -26.39
C ARG A 3 14.62 26.85 -25.66
N ASN A 4 15.49 27.79 -25.88
CA ASN A 4 16.68 27.99 -25.05
C ASN A 4 16.20 28.25 -23.63
N LYS A 5 16.36 27.26 -22.75
CA LYS A 5 15.97 27.35 -21.35
C LYS A 5 16.97 28.24 -20.66
N VAL A 6 16.53 29.39 -20.12
CA VAL A 6 17.39 30.30 -19.36
C VAL A 6 18.10 29.50 -18.26
N THR A 7 19.40 29.74 -18.13
CA THR A 7 20.26 29.01 -17.17
C THR A 7 20.72 29.94 -16.05
N ILE A 8 21.31 29.39 -14.99
CA ILE A 8 21.89 30.17 -13.89
C ILE A 8 23.05 31.05 -14.39
N TYR A 9 23.71 30.65 -15.46
CA TYR A 9 24.77 31.43 -16.12
C TYR A 9 24.22 32.73 -16.75
N ASP A 10 23.08 32.61 -17.43
CA ASP A 10 22.42 33.78 -18.06
C ASP A 10 21.90 34.76 -16.99
N ILE A 11 21.42 34.26 -15.85
CA ILE A 11 21.02 35.12 -14.72
C ILE A 11 22.23 35.85 -14.13
N ALA A 12 23.34 35.13 -13.92
CA ALA A 12 24.57 35.71 -13.37
C ALA A 12 25.14 36.80 -14.27
N GLU A 13 25.17 36.55 -15.59
CA GLU A 13 25.60 37.50 -16.60
C GLU A 13 24.71 38.76 -16.61
N GLN A 14 23.39 38.60 -16.69
CA GLN A 14 22.44 39.72 -16.72
C GLN A 14 22.42 40.55 -15.43
N ALA A 15 22.61 39.89 -14.28
CA ALA A 15 22.72 40.55 -12.99
C ALA A 15 24.11 41.15 -12.72
N GLY A 16 25.13 40.82 -13.55
CA GLY A 16 26.51 41.28 -13.37
C GLY A 16 27.16 40.78 -12.08
N VAL A 17 26.89 39.52 -11.70
CA VAL A 17 27.40 38.88 -10.47
C VAL A 17 27.96 37.51 -10.77
N SER A 18 28.65 36.90 -9.79
CA SER A 18 29.10 35.51 -9.92
C SER A 18 27.94 34.52 -9.78
N ILE A 19 28.07 33.35 -10.42
CA ILE A 19 27.12 32.24 -10.28
C ILE A 19 26.92 31.86 -8.80
N GLY A 20 28.01 31.90 -8.00
CA GLY A 20 27.97 31.64 -6.58
C GLY A 20 27.08 32.64 -5.80
N THR A 21 27.04 33.92 -6.28
CA THR A 21 26.18 34.96 -5.69
C THR A 21 24.70 34.68 -6.01
N VAL A 22 24.37 34.33 -7.27
CA VAL A 22 23.03 33.92 -7.67
C VAL A 22 22.56 32.68 -6.87
N SER A 23 23.44 31.69 -6.76
CA SER A 23 23.15 30.47 -5.97
C SER A 23 22.85 30.78 -4.50
N ARG A 24 23.56 31.73 -3.87
CA ARG A 24 23.28 32.15 -2.49
C ARG A 24 21.91 32.85 -2.36
N VAL A 25 21.54 33.68 -3.33
CA VAL A 25 20.23 34.34 -3.35
C VAL A 25 19.12 33.28 -3.48
N LEU A 26 19.26 32.35 -4.42
CA LEU A 26 18.31 31.25 -4.62
C LEU A 26 18.16 30.33 -3.41
N LYS A 27 19.20 30.24 -2.57
CA LYS A 27 19.19 29.50 -1.28
C LYS A 27 18.70 30.32 -0.08
N GLY A 28 18.29 31.56 -0.28
CA GLY A 28 17.83 32.42 0.81
C GLY A 28 18.94 32.91 1.77
N SER A 29 20.24 32.72 1.42
CA SER A 29 21.37 33.06 2.30
C SER A 29 21.37 34.53 2.70
N ALA A 30 21.50 34.81 4.00
CA ALA A 30 21.58 36.15 4.53
C ALA A 30 22.87 36.94 4.12
N ASN A 31 23.88 36.21 3.63
CA ASN A 31 25.21 36.78 3.30
C ASN A 31 25.28 37.43 1.92
N VAL A 32 24.17 38.00 1.41
CA VAL A 32 24.13 38.78 0.16
C VAL A 32 23.55 40.14 0.48
N LYS A 33 24.25 41.21 0.03
CA LYS A 33 23.82 42.60 0.23
C LYS A 33 22.40 42.80 -0.33
N PRO A 34 21.50 43.53 0.38
CA PRO A 34 20.10 43.71 -0.06
C PRO A 34 19.96 44.18 -1.50
N ALA A 35 20.70 45.21 -1.90
CA ALA A 35 20.65 45.74 -3.26
C ALA A 35 21.11 44.73 -4.34
N THR A 36 22.04 43.83 -4.00
CA THR A 36 22.47 42.76 -4.92
C THR A 36 21.41 41.67 -5.04
N ARG A 37 20.73 41.35 -3.94
CA ARG A 37 19.61 40.41 -3.90
C ARG A 37 18.48 40.90 -4.79
N GLU A 38 18.02 42.12 -4.57
CA GLU A 38 16.92 42.76 -5.33
C GLU A 38 17.19 42.73 -6.84
N LYS A 39 18.41 43.11 -7.25
CA LYS A 39 18.85 43.05 -8.66
C LYS A 39 18.76 41.64 -9.25
N ILE A 40 19.15 40.61 -8.49
CA ILE A 40 19.08 39.21 -8.95
C ILE A 40 17.63 38.76 -9.05
N GLU A 41 16.77 39.06 -8.06
CA GLU A 41 15.37 38.71 -8.03
C GLU A 41 14.60 39.35 -9.20
N GLU A 42 14.90 40.61 -9.55
CA GLU A 42 14.35 41.27 -10.75
C GLU A 42 14.73 40.56 -12.04
N VAL A 43 15.99 40.14 -12.20
CA VAL A 43 16.42 39.37 -13.37
C VAL A 43 15.75 38.01 -13.44
N ILE A 44 15.64 37.32 -12.33
CA ILE A 44 14.93 36.02 -12.22
C ILE A 44 13.46 36.16 -12.67
N ALA A 45 12.76 37.19 -12.15
CA ALA A 45 11.37 37.47 -12.50
C ALA A 45 11.20 37.79 -13.98
N ARG A 46 12.04 38.70 -14.51
CA ARG A 46 12.03 39.12 -15.93
C ARG A 46 12.28 37.95 -16.88
N CYS A 47 13.21 37.05 -16.54
CA CYS A 47 13.57 35.92 -17.37
C CYS A 47 12.63 34.71 -17.14
N ASN A 48 11.68 34.80 -16.23
CA ASN A 48 10.86 33.69 -15.76
C ASN A 48 11.74 32.44 -15.46
N TYR A 49 12.89 32.70 -14.81
CA TYR A 49 13.87 31.65 -14.51
C TYR A 49 13.38 30.81 -13.35
N GLN A 50 13.23 29.52 -13.60
CA GLN A 50 13.00 28.52 -12.56
C GLN A 50 14.27 27.69 -12.35
N PRO A 51 14.83 27.67 -11.12
CA PRO A 51 15.99 26.85 -10.82
C PRO A 51 15.71 25.38 -11.17
N SER A 52 16.58 24.78 -11.97
CA SER A 52 16.49 23.37 -12.31
C SER A 52 16.56 22.52 -11.03
N ALA A 53 15.61 21.59 -10.84
CA ALA A 53 15.64 20.62 -9.76
C ALA A 53 16.95 19.80 -9.75
N VAL A 54 17.46 19.47 -10.94
CA VAL A 54 18.76 18.80 -11.11
C VAL A 54 19.92 19.66 -10.60
N ALA A 55 19.92 20.97 -10.92
CA ALA A 55 20.97 21.89 -10.47
C ALA A 55 20.89 22.14 -8.95
N ARG A 56 19.71 22.13 -8.37
CA ARG A 56 19.50 22.18 -6.91
C ARG A 56 20.03 20.93 -6.23
N GLY A 57 19.69 19.74 -6.74
CA GLY A 57 20.13 18.46 -6.18
C GLY A 57 21.65 18.21 -6.27
N LEU A 58 22.38 18.88 -7.20
CA LEU A 58 23.84 18.81 -7.28
C LEU A 58 24.53 19.63 -6.18
N THR A 59 23.82 20.59 -5.58
CA THR A 59 24.37 21.53 -4.58
C THR A 59 23.76 21.39 -3.19
N GLN A 60 22.70 20.59 -3.05
CA GLN A 60 22.01 20.28 -1.79
C GLN A 60 22.13 18.79 -1.50
N SER A 61 22.23 18.43 -0.22
CA SER A 61 22.23 17.04 0.25
C SER A 61 20.86 16.36 0.10
N HIS A 62 19.79 17.15 -0.09
CA HIS A 62 18.41 16.69 -0.24
C HIS A 62 17.83 17.09 -1.58
N THR A 63 17.08 16.15 -2.18
CA THR A 63 16.41 16.35 -3.48
C THR A 63 14.95 16.76 -3.33
N HIS A 64 14.40 16.70 -2.10
CA HIS A 64 12.98 16.85 -1.80
C HIS A 64 12.11 15.91 -2.63
N THR A 65 12.60 14.69 -2.84
CA THR A 65 11.89 13.65 -3.59
C THR A 65 11.88 12.34 -2.79
N LEU A 66 10.70 11.80 -2.54
CA LEU A 66 10.49 10.49 -1.94
C LEU A 66 10.02 9.49 -2.99
N GLY A 67 10.35 8.22 -2.80
CA GLY A 67 9.85 7.13 -3.62
C GLY A 67 8.76 6.34 -2.91
N ILE A 68 7.85 5.74 -3.68
CA ILE A 68 6.97 4.70 -3.20
C ILE A 68 6.90 3.56 -4.21
N ILE A 69 7.13 2.35 -3.74
CA ILE A 69 7.02 1.12 -4.54
C ILE A 69 5.71 0.44 -4.16
N LEU A 70 4.85 0.24 -5.15
CA LEU A 70 3.57 -0.45 -5.00
C LEU A 70 3.54 -1.73 -5.83
N PRO A 71 2.94 -2.83 -5.32
CA PRO A 71 2.84 -4.09 -6.08
C PRO A 71 2.06 -3.92 -7.38
N LYS A 72 0.85 -3.39 -7.29
CA LYS A 72 -0.11 -3.25 -8.41
C LYS A 72 -0.88 -1.94 -8.31
N LEU A 73 -1.07 -1.25 -9.44
CA LEU A 73 -1.91 -0.06 -9.50
C LEU A 73 -3.39 -0.38 -9.75
N THR A 74 -3.69 -1.61 -10.15
CA THR A 74 -5.08 -2.05 -10.41
C THR A 74 -5.88 -2.35 -9.14
N ASN A 75 -5.22 -2.48 -7.99
CA ASN A 75 -5.89 -2.62 -6.70
C ASN A 75 -6.00 -1.24 -6.02
N PRO A 76 -7.23 -0.70 -5.82
CA PRO A 76 -7.44 0.62 -5.21
C PRO A 76 -6.88 0.77 -3.79
N ASN A 77 -6.63 -0.33 -3.08
CA ASN A 77 -5.98 -0.33 -1.77
C ASN A 77 -4.62 0.40 -1.82
N TYR A 78 -3.78 0.06 -2.81
CA TYR A 78 -2.46 0.69 -2.96
C TYR A 78 -2.54 2.15 -3.38
N VAL A 79 -3.56 2.51 -4.17
CA VAL A 79 -3.81 3.90 -4.55
C VAL A 79 -4.12 4.75 -3.33
N LYS A 80 -4.92 4.25 -2.38
CA LYS A 80 -5.20 4.96 -1.11
C LYS A 80 -3.95 5.14 -0.24
N ILE A 81 -3.05 4.15 -0.19
CA ILE A 81 -1.76 4.30 0.50
C ILE A 81 -0.94 5.42 -0.15
N PHE A 82 -0.89 5.42 -1.50
CA PHE A 82 -0.19 6.46 -2.25
C PHE A 82 -0.79 7.85 -2.02
N GLU A 83 -2.12 7.99 -2.04
CA GLU A 83 -2.80 9.28 -1.78
C GLU A 83 -2.40 9.85 -0.42
N GLY A 84 -2.46 9.03 0.64
CA GLY A 84 -2.05 9.47 1.97
C GLY A 84 -0.57 9.86 2.05
N ALA A 85 0.31 9.08 1.42
CA ALA A 85 1.74 9.38 1.33
C ALA A 85 2.00 10.66 0.53
N TYR A 86 1.32 10.85 -0.59
CA TYR A 86 1.44 12.03 -1.45
C TYR A 86 1.03 13.31 -0.71
N ASP A 87 -0.11 13.30 -0.03
CA ASP A 87 -0.62 14.45 0.72
C ASP A 87 0.36 14.87 1.82
N GLU A 88 0.88 13.92 2.58
CA GLU A 88 1.85 14.19 3.66
C GLU A 88 3.19 14.69 3.09
N ALA A 89 3.69 14.07 2.02
CA ALA A 89 4.92 14.50 1.36
C ALA A 89 4.78 15.93 0.80
N ALA A 90 3.68 16.22 0.10
CA ALA A 90 3.40 17.53 -0.46
C ALA A 90 3.30 18.62 0.62
N SER A 91 2.65 18.32 1.75
CA SER A 91 2.54 19.22 2.90
C SER A 91 3.90 19.58 3.53
N ASN A 92 4.90 18.71 3.34
CA ASN A 92 6.27 18.90 3.82
C ASN A 92 7.23 19.37 2.69
N GLY A 93 6.72 19.76 1.52
CA GLY A 93 7.52 20.27 0.41
C GLY A 93 8.27 19.21 -0.40
N TYR A 94 7.83 17.95 -0.32
CA TYR A 94 8.40 16.84 -1.08
C TYR A 94 7.52 16.46 -2.27
N VAL A 95 8.16 15.91 -3.30
CA VAL A 95 7.51 15.28 -4.46
C VAL A 95 7.58 13.76 -4.29
N MET A 96 6.51 13.05 -4.65
CA MET A 96 6.49 11.59 -4.65
C MET A 96 6.75 11.02 -6.04
N MET A 97 7.65 10.04 -6.13
CA MET A 97 7.85 9.19 -7.30
C MET A 97 7.25 7.81 -7.07
N LEU A 98 6.41 7.36 -7.99
CA LEU A 98 5.75 6.06 -7.94
C LEU A 98 6.48 5.03 -8.81
N PHE A 99 6.76 3.85 -8.25
CA PHE A 99 7.40 2.71 -8.92
C PHE A 99 6.48 1.49 -8.85
N PRO A 100 5.83 1.08 -9.95
CA PRO A 100 4.99 -0.12 -9.97
C PRO A 100 5.86 -1.37 -10.11
N TRP A 101 5.92 -2.19 -9.05
CA TRP A 101 6.80 -3.35 -8.95
C TRP A 101 6.57 -4.42 -10.03
N GLU A 102 5.32 -4.76 -10.32
CA GLU A 102 5.02 -5.77 -11.36
C GLU A 102 5.55 -5.39 -12.72
N ASN A 103 5.38 -4.11 -13.10
CA ASN A 103 5.85 -3.61 -14.38
C ASN A 103 7.39 -3.63 -14.47
N MET A 104 8.08 -3.34 -13.37
CA MET A 104 9.55 -3.38 -13.31
C MET A 104 10.07 -4.81 -13.44
N ASN A 105 9.47 -5.76 -12.73
CA ASN A 105 9.81 -7.18 -12.87
C ASN A 105 9.57 -7.69 -14.28
N ALA A 106 8.48 -7.29 -14.93
CA ALA A 106 8.15 -7.69 -16.30
C ALA A 106 9.17 -7.16 -17.33
N THR A 107 9.81 -6.01 -17.06
CA THR A 107 10.86 -5.43 -17.91
C THR A 107 12.28 -5.87 -17.52
N GLY A 108 12.42 -6.69 -16.47
CA GLY A 108 13.72 -7.16 -15.98
C GLY A 108 14.57 -6.09 -15.29
N GLN A 109 13.98 -4.97 -14.89
CA GLN A 109 14.68 -3.89 -14.18
C GLN A 109 14.93 -4.28 -12.71
N ASP A 110 16.15 -4.09 -12.23
CA ASP A 110 16.43 -4.24 -10.79
C ASP A 110 16.04 -2.97 -10.04
N ILE A 111 15.20 -3.14 -9.01
CA ILE A 111 14.70 -2.02 -8.20
C ILE A 111 15.83 -1.28 -7.47
N VAL A 112 16.89 -1.99 -7.07
CA VAL A 112 18.04 -1.38 -6.37
C VAL A 112 18.77 -0.41 -7.29
N GLU A 113 19.00 -0.81 -8.55
CA GLU A 113 19.63 0.05 -9.57
C GLU A 113 18.76 1.27 -9.87
N VAL A 114 17.45 1.04 -10.12
CA VAL A 114 16.53 2.12 -10.46
C VAL A 114 16.44 3.16 -9.35
N LEU A 115 16.35 2.75 -8.09
CA LEU A 115 16.30 3.67 -6.96
C LEU A 115 17.64 4.38 -6.74
N GLY A 116 18.77 3.68 -6.88
CA GLY A 116 20.11 4.24 -6.73
C GLY A 116 20.40 5.39 -7.72
N GLU A 117 19.87 5.30 -8.95
CA GLU A 117 20.03 6.34 -9.97
C GLU A 117 19.17 7.59 -9.70
N ARG A 118 18.08 7.50 -8.92
CA ARG A 118 17.07 8.56 -8.78
C ARG A 118 17.36 9.60 -7.70
N ARG A 119 18.36 9.37 -6.83
CA ARG A 119 18.72 10.27 -5.73
C ARG A 119 17.49 10.65 -4.88
N LEU A 120 16.77 9.66 -4.39
CA LEU A 120 15.64 9.86 -3.49
C LEU A 120 16.14 10.14 -2.08
N ASP A 121 15.40 10.95 -1.32
CA ASP A 121 15.68 11.22 0.09
C ASP A 121 15.14 10.10 1.01
N GLY A 122 14.32 9.21 0.48
CA GLY A 122 13.79 8.03 1.15
C GLY A 122 12.76 7.29 0.30
N VAL A 123 12.46 6.06 0.68
CA VAL A 123 11.51 5.21 -0.06
C VAL A 123 10.56 4.45 0.85
N ILE A 124 9.29 4.41 0.48
CA ILE A 124 8.27 3.53 1.06
C ILE A 124 8.17 2.30 0.15
N ILE A 125 8.22 1.11 0.72
CA ILE A 125 8.07 -0.13 -0.03
C ILE A 125 6.86 -0.88 0.51
N CYS A 126 5.82 -0.99 -0.32
CA CYS A 126 4.66 -1.80 -0.01
C CYS A 126 4.93 -3.25 -0.44
N LEU A 127 5.06 -4.13 0.54
CA LEU A 127 5.36 -5.54 0.30
C LEU A 127 4.09 -6.39 0.35
N GLU A 128 3.91 -7.21 -0.67
CA GLU A 128 3.09 -8.43 -0.61
C GLU A 128 4.04 -9.60 -0.45
N PHE A 129 4.10 -10.18 0.75
CA PHE A 129 5.08 -11.21 1.04
C PHE A 129 4.61 -12.59 0.58
N VAL A 130 5.51 -13.26 -0.15
CA VAL A 130 5.50 -14.72 -0.30
C VAL A 130 6.65 -15.26 0.54
N ALA A 131 6.37 -16.14 1.48
CA ALA A 131 7.34 -16.65 2.47
C ALA A 131 8.68 -17.11 1.87
N ASN A 132 8.65 -17.66 0.66
CA ASN A 132 9.83 -18.14 -0.06
C ASN A 132 10.75 -17.04 -0.61
N GLU A 133 10.39 -15.77 -0.51
CA GLU A 133 11.19 -14.65 -1.06
C GLU A 133 11.88 -13.81 0.02
N MET A 134 11.81 -14.22 1.30
CA MET A 134 12.31 -13.42 2.42
C MET A 134 13.79 -13.04 2.26
N GLU A 135 14.66 -14.01 2.00
CA GLU A 135 16.10 -13.76 1.84
C GLU A 135 16.42 -12.85 0.64
N LYS A 136 15.64 -12.96 -0.42
CA LYS A 136 15.76 -12.10 -1.61
C LYS A 136 15.39 -10.67 -1.28
N TRP A 137 14.28 -10.48 -0.56
CA TRP A 137 13.87 -9.14 -0.12
C TRP A 137 14.83 -8.55 0.89
N GLN A 138 15.28 -9.31 1.88
CA GLN A 138 16.27 -8.85 2.84
C GLN A 138 17.51 -8.27 2.13
N ARG A 139 18.10 -9.02 1.19
CA ARG A 139 19.27 -8.55 0.41
C ARG A 139 18.99 -7.26 -0.38
N LYS A 140 17.80 -7.14 -0.97
CA LYS A 140 17.40 -5.92 -1.70
C LYS A 140 17.21 -4.73 -0.76
N LEU A 141 16.55 -4.94 0.37
CA LEU A 141 16.32 -3.90 1.38
C LEU A 141 17.64 -3.41 1.97
N ASP A 142 18.56 -4.33 2.32
CA ASP A 142 19.90 -3.99 2.81
C ASP A 142 20.69 -3.15 1.79
N ALA A 143 20.57 -3.50 0.51
CA ALA A 143 21.21 -2.74 -0.56
C ALA A 143 20.60 -1.35 -0.72
N ILE A 144 19.27 -1.21 -0.71
CA ILE A 144 18.58 0.08 -0.82
C ILE A 144 18.91 0.99 0.38
N GLN A 145 18.94 0.41 1.58
CA GLN A 145 19.21 1.17 2.82
C GLN A 145 20.61 1.81 2.85
N GLN A 146 21.55 1.31 2.06
CA GLN A 146 22.87 1.95 1.89
C GLN A 146 22.79 3.31 1.19
N TYR A 147 21.74 3.57 0.44
CA TYR A 147 21.57 4.80 -0.35
C TYR A 147 20.57 5.78 0.28
N MET A 148 19.52 5.24 0.96
CA MET A 148 18.43 6.06 1.48
C MET A 148 17.65 5.35 2.59
N PRO A 149 16.96 6.10 3.48
CA PRO A 149 16.02 5.53 4.45
C PRO A 149 14.90 4.74 3.78
N VAL A 150 14.51 3.62 4.41
CA VAL A 150 13.44 2.73 3.96
C VAL A 150 12.38 2.62 5.04
N VAL A 151 11.11 2.73 4.67
CA VAL A 151 9.97 2.37 5.50
C VAL A 151 9.12 1.36 4.76
N LEU A 152 8.72 0.29 5.43
CA LEU A 152 7.93 -0.79 4.84
C LEU A 152 6.46 -0.65 5.20
N THR A 153 5.57 -1.08 4.28
CA THR A 153 4.13 -1.20 4.51
C THR A 153 3.63 -2.54 3.95
N GLY A 154 2.42 -2.94 4.34
CA GLY A 154 1.80 -4.18 3.85
C GLY A 154 2.01 -5.38 4.78
N SER A 155 1.93 -6.59 4.25
CA SER A 155 2.13 -7.83 5.02
C SER A 155 3.62 -8.09 5.21
N MET A 156 4.08 -8.12 6.44
CA MET A 156 5.49 -8.27 6.76
C MET A 156 5.77 -9.36 7.77
N PRO A 157 6.80 -10.20 7.53
CA PRO A 157 7.33 -11.10 8.55
C PRO A 157 7.92 -10.31 9.73
N GLN A 158 7.76 -10.83 10.95
CA GLN A 158 8.36 -10.20 12.13
C GLN A 158 9.90 -10.18 12.09
N ALA A 159 10.51 -11.08 11.32
CA ALA A 159 11.95 -11.19 11.19
C ALA A 159 12.61 -10.02 10.45
N LEU A 160 11.85 -9.21 9.70
CA LEU A 160 12.39 -8.02 9.04
C LEU A 160 12.45 -6.85 10.02
N GLU A 161 13.66 -6.46 10.41
CA GLU A 161 13.91 -5.36 11.35
C GLU A 161 14.02 -4.00 10.62
N TYR A 162 12.94 -3.59 9.95
CA TYR A 162 12.85 -2.29 9.29
C TYR A 162 11.75 -1.43 9.92
N PRO A 163 11.89 -0.11 9.90
CA PRO A 163 10.78 0.79 10.18
C PRO A 163 9.57 0.42 9.31
N SER A 164 8.41 0.28 9.93
CA SER A 164 7.26 -0.23 9.19
C SER A 164 5.92 0.23 9.75
N VAL A 165 4.95 0.37 8.87
CA VAL A 165 3.55 0.62 9.18
C VAL A 165 2.73 -0.55 8.61
N THR A 166 2.19 -1.40 9.47
CA THR A 166 1.54 -2.66 9.11
C THR A 166 0.20 -2.82 9.81
N ASN A 167 -0.57 -3.85 9.43
CA ASN A 167 -1.83 -4.23 10.06
C ASN A 167 -1.70 -5.65 10.64
N ASP A 168 -2.38 -5.93 11.76
CA ASP A 168 -2.50 -7.28 12.29
C ASP A 168 -3.61 -8.05 11.58
N LEU A 169 -3.28 -8.58 10.40
CA LEU A 169 -4.22 -9.36 9.60
C LEU A 169 -4.55 -10.70 10.25
N ALA A 170 -3.63 -11.26 11.03
CA ALA A 170 -3.87 -12.52 11.74
C ALA A 170 -4.89 -12.34 12.86
N ASP A 171 -4.72 -11.32 13.70
CA ASP A 171 -5.69 -11.03 14.75
C ASP A 171 -7.05 -10.67 14.16
N ARG A 172 -7.07 -9.88 13.08
CA ARG A 172 -8.31 -9.51 12.41
C ARG A 172 -9.06 -10.72 11.81
N ALA A 173 -8.34 -11.64 11.17
CA ALA A 173 -8.94 -12.86 10.66
C ALA A 173 -9.55 -13.71 11.80
N ALA A 174 -8.84 -13.86 12.93
CA ALA A 174 -9.35 -14.57 14.09
C ALA A 174 -10.59 -13.88 14.69
N GLN A 175 -10.61 -12.54 14.77
CA GLN A 175 -11.79 -11.80 15.24
C GLN A 175 -12.98 -11.94 14.27
N THR A 176 -12.74 -11.95 12.96
CA THR A 176 -13.79 -12.15 11.95
C THR A 176 -14.40 -13.56 12.06
N ILE A 177 -13.58 -14.58 12.30
CA ILE A 177 -14.09 -15.94 12.59
C ILE A 177 -14.97 -15.93 13.84
N ARG A 178 -14.52 -15.28 14.92
CA ARG A 178 -15.31 -15.17 16.16
C ARG A 178 -16.66 -14.51 15.89
N MET A 179 -16.66 -13.38 15.19
CA MET A 179 -17.88 -12.66 14.81
C MET A 179 -18.87 -13.59 14.08
N PHE A 180 -18.41 -14.30 13.06
CA PHE A 180 -19.27 -15.21 12.31
C PHE A 180 -19.76 -16.40 13.15
N ALA A 181 -18.91 -16.95 14.03
CA ALA A 181 -19.31 -18.03 14.92
C ALA A 181 -20.38 -17.58 15.94
N GLU A 182 -20.25 -16.38 16.51
CA GLU A 182 -21.23 -15.74 17.40
C GLU A 182 -22.57 -15.49 16.68
N GLN A 183 -22.51 -15.18 15.37
CA GLN A 183 -23.67 -15.05 14.47
C GLN A 183 -24.24 -16.40 14.01
N GLY A 184 -23.73 -17.53 14.51
CA GLY A 184 -24.24 -18.88 14.23
C GLY A 184 -23.69 -19.55 12.97
N HIS A 185 -22.64 -19.01 12.36
CA HIS A 185 -21.95 -19.64 11.25
C HIS A 185 -20.94 -20.69 11.75
N GLU A 186 -21.09 -21.93 11.28
CA GLU A 186 -20.18 -23.05 11.61
C GLU A 186 -19.27 -23.42 10.41
N ARG A 187 -19.67 -23.04 9.20
CA ARG A 187 -18.97 -23.34 7.95
C ARG A 187 -18.48 -22.02 7.34
N ILE A 188 -17.23 -21.69 7.68
CA ILE A 188 -16.60 -20.41 7.32
C ILE A 188 -15.41 -20.69 6.40
N ALA A 189 -15.40 -20.10 5.21
CA ALA A 189 -14.32 -20.26 4.23
C ALA A 189 -13.41 -19.03 4.21
N LEU A 190 -12.17 -19.22 3.73
CA LEU A 190 -11.20 -18.15 3.45
C LEU A 190 -10.75 -18.26 2.00
N LEU A 191 -10.97 -17.19 1.22
CA LEU A 191 -10.63 -17.10 -0.19
C LEU A 191 -9.54 -16.05 -0.46
N GLY A 192 -8.64 -16.36 -1.37
CA GLY A 192 -7.60 -15.45 -1.85
C GLY A 192 -6.30 -15.51 -1.06
N GLY A 193 -5.30 -14.79 -1.58
CA GLY A 193 -3.96 -14.78 -1.03
C GLY A 193 -3.13 -16.00 -1.39
N PHE A 194 -1.89 -15.98 -0.95
CA PHE A 194 -0.95 -17.08 -1.14
C PHE A 194 -0.95 -18.00 0.09
N ASP A 195 -0.36 -19.19 -0.04
CA ASP A 195 -0.16 -20.07 1.10
C ASP A 195 0.93 -19.49 2.01
N GLU A 196 0.50 -18.92 3.11
CA GLU A 196 1.34 -18.33 4.15
C GLU A 196 1.11 -19.02 5.50
N SER A 197 0.66 -20.28 5.48
CA SER A 197 0.27 -21.03 6.66
C SER A 197 1.37 -21.09 7.73
N ASP A 198 2.64 -21.05 7.31
CA ASP A 198 3.80 -21.07 8.21
C ASP A 198 4.15 -19.69 8.81
N ALA A 199 3.51 -18.61 8.35
CA ALA A 199 3.75 -17.27 8.87
C ALA A 199 2.77 -16.92 9.99
N PRO A 200 3.19 -16.74 11.25
CA PRO A 200 2.30 -16.64 12.43
C PRO A 200 1.41 -15.38 12.46
N TYR A 201 1.69 -14.40 11.64
CA TYR A 201 0.92 -13.14 11.50
C TYR A 201 0.15 -13.08 10.18
N SER A 202 0.18 -14.16 9.42
CA SER A 202 -0.59 -14.25 8.18
C SER A 202 -2.09 -14.34 8.46
N ARG A 203 -2.88 -13.99 7.48
CA ARG A 203 -4.32 -14.18 7.53
C ARG A 203 -4.69 -15.66 7.73
N ASP A 204 -3.90 -16.56 7.14
CA ASP A 204 -4.08 -18.02 7.30
C ASP A 204 -3.87 -18.49 8.74
N ALA A 205 -2.80 -18.03 9.40
CA ALA A 205 -2.57 -18.35 10.81
C ALA A 205 -3.71 -17.81 11.70
N GLY A 206 -4.20 -16.61 11.40
CA GLY A 206 -5.35 -16.02 12.08
C GLY A 206 -6.64 -16.80 11.85
N TYR A 207 -6.90 -17.25 10.63
CA TYR A 207 -8.04 -18.09 10.29
C TYR A 207 -8.02 -19.40 11.07
N VAL A 208 -6.91 -20.13 11.08
CA VAL A 208 -6.76 -21.37 11.84
C VAL A 208 -6.93 -21.14 13.34
N ARG A 209 -6.27 -20.10 13.91
CA ARG A 209 -6.44 -19.74 15.33
C ARG A 209 -7.89 -19.42 15.69
N GLY A 210 -8.57 -18.66 14.83
CA GLY A 210 -9.97 -18.30 15.03
C GLY A 210 -10.89 -19.54 15.06
N LEU A 211 -10.73 -20.44 14.10
CA LEU A 211 -11.49 -21.72 14.08
C LEU A 211 -11.24 -22.53 15.34
N GLN A 212 -9.98 -22.68 15.75
CA GLN A 212 -9.61 -23.41 16.97
C GLN A 212 -10.23 -22.77 18.22
N ALA A 213 -10.16 -21.45 18.35
CA ALA A 213 -10.73 -20.72 19.49
C ALA A 213 -12.25 -20.86 19.60
N MET A 214 -12.95 -21.02 18.47
CA MET A 214 -14.40 -21.20 18.41
C MET A 214 -14.81 -22.66 18.31
N HIS A 215 -13.88 -23.61 18.43
CA HIS A 215 -14.12 -25.06 18.31
C HIS A 215 -14.76 -25.47 16.98
N LEU A 216 -14.45 -24.73 15.91
CA LEU A 216 -14.92 -25.00 14.55
C LEU A 216 -13.94 -25.92 13.80
N PRO A 217 -14.41 -26.79 12.90
CA PRO A 217 -13.54 -27.68 12.16
C PRO A 217 -12.77 -26.90 11.07
N TYR A 218 -11.48 -27.23 10.89
CA TYR A 218 -10.75 -26.82 9.70
C TYR A 218 -11.09 -27.78 8.56
N ILE A 219 -11.67 -27.26 7.49
CA ILE A 219 -12.01 -28.00 6.27
C ILE A 219 -11.10 -27.48 5.15
N ARG A 220 -10.29 -28.37 4.60
CA ARG A 220 -9.26 -27.99 3.60
C ARG A 220 -9.86 -27.29 2.38
N GLU A 221 -11.00 -27.77 1.91
CA GLU A 221 -11.69 -27.25 0.72
C GLU A 221 -12.18 -25.81 0.92
N TYR A 222 -12.38 -25.36 2.17
CA TYR A 222 -12.77 -23.98 2.48
C TYR A 222 -11.60 -22.98 2.38
N ARG A 223 -10.36 -23.45 2.28
CA ARG A 223 -9.21 -22.60 2.03
C ARG A 223 -8.83 -22.67 0.56
N GLN A 224 -9.09 -21.56 -0.16
CA GLN A 224 -8.74 -21.44 -1.56
C GLN A 224 -7.68 -20.35 -1.75
N PHE A 225 -6.59 -20.70 -2.41
CA PHE A 225 -5.48 -19.80 -2.70
C PHE A 225 -5.61 -19.23 -4.11
N GLY A 226 -5.02 -18.06 -4.36
CA GLY A 226 -4.94 -17.46 -5.68
C GLY A 226 -4.77 -15.95 -5.65
N PHE A 227 -4.71 -15.34 -6.83
CA PHE A 227 -4.58 -13.91 -6.96
C PHE A 227 -5.80 -13.18 -6.38
N CYS A 228 -5.58 -11.91 -6.04
CA CYS A 228 -6.58 -11.08 -5.38
C CYS A 228 -7.33 -10.17 -6.38
N THR A 229 -7.97 -10.78 -7.38
CA THR A 229 -8.81 -10.09 -8.37
C THR A 229 -10.27 -10.54 -8.27
N ILE A 230 -11.19 -9.80 -8.92
CA ILE A 230 -12.62 -10.17 -8.96
C ILE A 230 -12.81 -11.53 -9.63
N ASP A 231 -12.16 -11.76 -10.77
CA ASP A 231 -12.31 -13.01 -11.51
C ASP A 231 -11.70 -14.21 -10.78
N ASP A 232 -10.59 -13.98 -10.05
CA ASP A 232 -10.02 -15.01 -9.19
C ASP A 232 -10.92 -15.33 -8.00
N GLY A 233 -11.51 -14.34 -7.37
CA GLY A 233 -12.48 -14.54 -6.29
C GLY A 233 -13.69 -15.37 -6.74
N ALA A 234 -14.23 -15.08 -7.91
CA ALA A 234 -15.30 -15.87 -8.48
C ALA A 234 -14.86 -17.31 -8.77
N ARG A 235 -13.70 -17.50 -9.40
CA ARG A 235 -13.14 -18.83 -9.71
C ARG A 235 -12.86 -19.64 -8.44
N GLN A 236 -12.29 -19.04 -7.42
CA GLN A 236 -12.01 -19.71 -6.14
C GLN A 236 -13.29 -20.16 -5.44
N PHE A 237 -14.32 -19.30 -5.42
CA PHE A 237 -15.61 -19.65 -4.86
C PHE A 237 -16.25 -20.83 -5.61
N GLU A 238 -16.26 -20.78 -6.93
CA GLU A 238 -16.76 -21.86 -7.80
C GLU A 238 -16.00 -23.17 -7.61
N THR A 239 -14.68 -23.12 -7.54
CA THR A 239 -13.80 -24.28 -7.30
C THR A 239 -14.15 -24.92 -5.97
N MET A 240 -14.27 -24.13 -4.91
CA MET A 240 -14.64 -24.60 -3.59
C MET A 240 -16.00 -25.33 -3.60
N LEU A 241 -17.02 -24.70 -4.18
CA LEU A 241 -18.36 -25.30 -4.22
C LEU A 241 -18.38 -26.60 -5.03
N SER A 242 -17.58 -26.72 -6.10
CA SER A 242 -17.50 -27.92 -6.93
C SER A 242 -16.87 -29.12 -6.22
N GLN A 243 -16.10 -28.89 -5.16
CA GLN A 243 -15.44 -29.93 -4.33
C GLN A 243 -16.33 -30.44 -3.20
N LEU A 244 -17.51 -29.83 -2.98
CA LEU A 244 -18.37 -30.04 -1.83
C LEU A 244 -19.79 -30.39 -2.25
N LEU A 245 -20.47 -31.19 -1.42
CA LEU A 245 -21.94 -31.36 -1.55
C LEU A 245 -22.64 -30.06 -1.12
N PRO A 246 -23.81 -29.73 -1.68
CA PRO A 246 -24.55 -28.52 -1.29
C PRO A 246 -24.79 -28.34 0.19
N SER A 247 -25.01 -29.46 0.94
CA SER A 247 -25.15 -29.44 2.39
C SER A 247 -23.86 -29.04 3.14
N GLN A 248 -22.73 -29.13 2.48
CA GLN A 248 -21.40 -28.81 3.03
C GLN A 248 -20.91 -27.42 2.60
N TRP A 249 -21.65 -26.69 1.77
CA TRP A 249 -21.23 -25.37 1.33
C TRP A 249 -21.03 -24.41 2.51
N PRO A 250 -20.04 -23.51 2.46
CA PRO A 250 -19.83 -22.52 3.51
C PRO A 250 -21.04 -21.60 3.62
N THR A 251 -21.30 -21.12 4.82
CA THR A 251 -22.35 -20.14 5.11
C THR A 251 -21.79 -18.75 5.35
N ALA A 252 -20.47 -18.65 5.50
CA ALA A 252 -19.74 -17.40 5.56
C ALA A 252 -18.41 -17.52 4.81
N VAL A 253 -17.99 -16.43 4.20
CA VAL A 253 -16.76 -16.31 3.43
C VAL A 253 -15.98 -15.09 3.90
N ILE A 254 -14.73 -15.30 4.28
CA ILE A 254 -13.74 -14.26 4.47
C ILE A 254 -12.94 -14.14 3.17
N ALA A 255 -12.95 -12.98 2.54
CA ALA A 255 -12.17 -12.71 1.35
C ALA A 255 -10.86 -11.99 1.71
N ALA A 256 -9.77 -12.38 1.06
CA ALA A 256 -8.45 -11.79 1.29
C ALA A 256 -8.43 -10.27 1.05
N ASN A 257 -9.25 -9.81 0.11
CA ASN A 257 -9.52 -8.39 -0.12
C ASN A 257 -10.94 -8.20 -0.67
N ASP A 258 -11.35 -6.96 -0.87
CA ASP A 258 -12.70 -6.63 -1.35
C ASP A 258 -12.94 -7.12 -2.79
N LEU A 259 -11.92 -7.13 -3.64
CA LEU A 259 -12.07 -7.59 -5.03
C LEU A 259 -12.40 -9.10 -5.06
N VAL A 260 -11.74 -9.89 -4.23
CA VAL A 260 -12.07 -11.32 -4.03
C VAL A 260 -13.49 -11.47 -3.47
N GLY A 261 -13.87 -10.64 -2.50
CA GLY A 261 -15.22 -10.60 -1.92
C GLY A 261 -16.29 -10.34 -2.97
N VAL A 262 -16.10 -9.34 -3.82
CA VAL A 262 -17.00 -9.03 -4.95
C VAL A 262 -17.09 -10.20 -5.93
N GLY A 263 -15.95 -10.84 -6.23
CA GLY A 263 -15.91 -12.03 -7.08
C GLY A 263 -16.73 -13.19 -6.50
N ALA A 264 -16.56 -13.48 -5.20
CA ALA A 264 -17.31 -14.51 -4.50
C ALA A 264 -18.82 -14.22 -4.49
N MET A 265 -19.23 -12.96 -4.23
CA MET A 265 -20.63 -12.54 -4.28
C MET A 265 -21.24 -12.75 -5.66
N ARG A 266 -20.53 -12.36 -6.74
CA ARG A 266 -20.99 -12.57 -8.12
C ARG A 266 -21.20 -14.05 -8.44
N ALA A 267 -20.25 -14.89 -8.02
CA ALA A 267 -20.35 -16.33 -8.25
C ALA A 267 -21.49 -16.96 -7.43
N ALA A 268 -21.68 -16.55 -6.17
CA ALA A 268 -22.79 -16.98 -5.33
C ALA A 268 -24.14 -16.63 -5.98
N GLN A 269 -24.33 -15.38 -6.40
CA GLN A 269 -25.56 -14.92 -7.07
C GLN A 269 -25.81 -15.63 -8.41
N ALA A 270 -24.78 -15.89 -9.20
CA ALA A 270 -24.89 -16.65 -10.44
C ALA A 270 -25.37 -18.09 -10.22
N ARG A 271 -25.12 -18.67 -9.03
CA ARG A 271 -25.65 -19.98 -8.60
C ARG A 271 -27.01 -19.91 -7.91
N GLY A 272 -27.61 -18.74 -7.84
CA GLY A 272 -28.91 -18.53 -7.19
C GLY A 272 -28.82 -18.47 -5.66
N LEU A 273 -27.60 -18.37 -5.09
CA LEU A 273 -27.42 -18.15 -3.65
C LEU A 273 -27.65 -16.67 -3.33
N ARG A 274 -28.38 -16.41 -2.26
CA ARG A 274 -28.63 -15.05 -1.76
C ARG A 274 -27.50 -14.64 -0.84
N VAL A 275 -27.01 -13.43 -1.04
CA VAL A 275 -26.09 -12.76 -0.12
C VAL A 275 -26.90 -11.68 0.59
N PRO A 276 -27.01 -11.68 1.92
CA PRO A 276 -26.27 -12.51 2.87
C PRO A 276 -26.99 -13.79 3.35
N GLU A 277 -28.25 -14.06 2.98
CA GLU A 277 -29.13 -15.04 3.63
C GLU A 277 -28.63 -16.48 3.49
N ASP A 278 -28.07 -16.88 2.35
CA ASP A 278 -27.54 -18.22 2.10
C ASP A 278 -26.03 -18.28 2.37
N VAL A 279 -25.31 -17.18 2.09
CA VAL A 279 -23.88 -17.02 2.35
C VAL A 279 -23.53 -15.56 2.69
N SER A 280 -22.98 -15.33 3.88
CA SER A 280 -22.40 -14.05 4.27
C SER A 280 -21.00 -13.88 3.66
N VAL A 281 -20.65 -12.66 3.22
CA VAL A 281 -19.33 -12.37 2.65
C VAL A 281 -18.74 -11.11 3.30
N ILE A 282 -17.49 -11.20 3.78
CA ILE A 282 -16.73 -10.06 4.27
C ILE A 282 -15.46 -9.89 3.44
N GLY A 283 -15.17 -8.65 3.04
CA GLY A 283 -13.95 -8.24 2.35
C GLY A 283 -12.88 -7.73 3.31
N CYS A 284 -11.81 -7.22 2.72
CA CYS A 284 -10.74 -6.50 3.41
C CYS A 284 -10.24 -5.37 2.49
N ASP A 285 -9.85 -4.26 3.08
CA ASP A 285 -9.34 -3.01 2.53
C ASP A 285 -10.35 -1.85 2.55
N ASN A 286 -11.65 -2.10 2.57
CA ASN A 286 -12.71 -1.09 2.53
C ASN A 286 -12.52 -0.10 1.36
N ILE A 287 -12.33 -0.63 0.16
CA ILE A 287 -12.22 0.19 -1.06
C ILE A 287 -13.62 0.60 -1.56
N PHE A 288 -13.69 1.63 -2.40
CA PHE A 288 -14.95 2.20 -2.89
C PHE A 288 -15.90 1.19 -3.56
N VAL A 289 -15.35 0.09 -4.07
CA VAL A 289 -16.12 -0.98 -4.75
C VAL A 289 -17.13 -1.62 -3.77
N CYS A 290 -16.88 -1.59 -2.46
CA CYS A 290 -17.79 -2.13 -1.44
C CYS A 290 -19.18 -1.50 -1.52
N ASP A 291 -19.25 -0.22 -1.86
CA ASP A 291 -20.52 0.53 -1.98
C ASP A 291 -21.17 0.41 -3.36
N CYS A 292 -20.43 -0.14 -4.36
CA CYS A 292 -20.88 -0.26 -5.75
C CYS A 292 -21.56 -1.61 -6.06
N VAL A 293 -21.57 -2.56 -5.12
CA VAL A 293 -22.16 -3.90 -5.31
C VAL A 293 -23.46 -4.07 -4.53
N GLN A 294 -24.26 -5.05 -4.90
CA GLN A 294 -25.55 -5.32 -4.25
C GLN A 294 -25.61 -6.78 -3.75
N PRO A 295 -25.79 -6.97 -2.44
CA PRO A 295 -25.78 -5.97 -1.38
C PRO A 295 -24.41 -5.30 -1.21
N PRO A 296 -24.32 -4.12 -0.57
CA PRO A 296 -23.03 -3.49 -0.28
C PRO A 296 -22.15 -4.38 0.58
N LEU A 297 -20.84 -4.47 0.24
CA LEU A 297 -19.92 -5.41 0.87
C LEU A 297 -19.43 -4.90 2.23
N THR A 298 -19.70 -5.66 3.29
CA THR A 298 -19.05 -5.52 4.60
C THR A 298 -17.55 -5.76 4.45
N SER A 299 -16.72 -4.91 5.03
CA SER A 299 -15.27 -5.01 4.81
C SER A 299 -14.47 -4.59 6.04
N VAL A 300 -13.29 -5.16 6.19
CA VAL A 300 -12.28 -4.75 7.18
C VAL A 300 -11.54 -3.53 6.62
N CYS A 301 -11.64 -2.39 7.30
CA CYS A 301 -10.85 -1.19 7.03
C CYS A 301 -9.45 -1.31 7.63
N THR A 302 -8.43 -1.06 6.83
CA THR A 302 -7.01 -1.13 7.21
C THR A 302 -6.34 0.25 7.25
N HIS A 303 -7.10 1.34 7.17
CA HIS A 303 -6.65 2.74 7.26
C HIS A 303 -5.48 3.09 6.32
N GLN A 304 -5.60 2.73 5.04
CA GLN A 304 -4.53 2.82 4.05
C GLN A 304 -3.94 4.23 3.91
N SER A 305 -4.79 5.27 3.82
CA SER A 305 -4.30 6.65 3.68
C SER A 305 -3.46 7.07 4.88
N GLU A 306 -3.88 6.68 6.10
CA GLU A 306 -3.11 6.95 7.30
C GLU A 306 -1.81 6.15 7.35
N THR A 307 -1.81 4.90 6.86
CA THR A 307 -0.60 4.09 6.66
C THR A 307 0.41 4.84 5.77
N GLY A 308 -0.04 5.41 4.65
CA GLY A 308 0.80 6.20 3.75
C GLY A 308 1.35 7.46 4.42
N ARG A 309 0.50 8.23 5.13
CA ARG A 309 0.92 9.43 5.87
C ARG A 309 1.98 9.11 6.91
N LEU A 310 1.72 8.12 7.74
CA LEU A 310 2.62 7.73 8.82
C LEU A 310 3.97 7.24 8.28
N ALA A 311 3.98 6.51 7.16
CA ALA A 311 5.22 6.07 6.52
C ALA A 311 6.08 7.26 6.05
N VAL A 312 5.48 8.32 5.48
CA VAL A 312 6.19 9.55 5.12
C VAL A 312 6.71 10.26 6.37
N ARG A 313 5.90 10.40 7.43
CA ARG A 313 6.31 11.04 8.68
C ARG A 313 7.53 10.35 9.29
N MET A 314 7.57 9.00 9.25
CA MET A 314 8.74 8.22 9.67
C MET A 314 9.97 8.51 8.80
N LEU A 315 9.83 8.54 7.46
CA LEU A 315 10.94 8.88 6.55
C LEU A 315 11.52 10.26 6.82
N LEU A 316 10.67 11.23 7.17
CA LEU A 316 11.06 12.61 7.43
C LEU A 316 11.53 12.85 8.88
N GLY A 317 11.51 11.83 9.74
CA GLY A 317 11.85 11.97 11.16
C GLY A 317 10.83 12.78 11.97
N LEU A 318 9.60 12.93 11.47
CA LEU A 318 8.49 13.59 12.17
C LEU A 318 7.75 12.65 13.13
N GLU A 319 7.99 11.36 12.98
CA GLU A 319 7.53 10.28 13.86
C GLU A 319 8.71 9.39 14.22
N GLU A 320 8.61 8.75 15.39
CA GLU A 320 9.61 7.81 15.85
C GLU A 320 9.72 6.62 14.90
N SER A 321 10.96 6.34 14.49
CA SER A 321 11.25 5.20 13.62
C SER A 321 11.08 3.89 14.39
N GLY A 322 10.37 2.94 13.80
CA GLY A 322 10.10 1.65 14.41
C GLY A 322 8.96 0.91 13.72
N ARG A 323 8.45 -0.12 14.38
CA ARG A 323 7.27 -0.85 13.88
C ARG A 323 6.00 -0.24 14.47
N ARG A 324 5.09 0.17 13.62
CA ARG A 324 3.75 0.67 13.97
C ARG A 324 2.68 -0.28 13.45
N MET A 325 1.81 -0.69 14.34
CA MET A 325 0.64 -1.51 14.02
C MET A 325 -0.58 -0.60 13.89
N MET A 326 -1.18 -0.56 12.70
CA MET A 326 -2.40 0.18 12.45
C MET A 326 -3.61 -0.63 12.93
N PRO A 327 -4.61 0.01 13.54
CA PRO A 327 -5.84 -0.66 13.91
C PRO A 327 -6.58 -1.14 12.65
N CYS A 328 -7.41 -2.16 12.83
CA CYS A 328 -8.37 -2.57 11.82
C CYS A 328 -9.77 -2.54 12.42
N GLU A 329 -10.76 -2.13 11.65
CA GLU A 329 -12.17 -2.09 12.06
C GLU A 329 -13.06 -2.72 11.00
N ILE A 330 -14.18 -3.29 11.41
CA ILE A 330 -15.18 -3.84 10.47
C ILE A 330 -16.16 -2.72 10.14
N ILE A 331 -16.28 -2.41 8.87
CA ILE A 331 -17.31 -1.51 8.34
C ILE A 331 -18.47 -2.38 7.87
N GLU A 332 -19.48 -2.46 8.73
CA GLU A 332 -20.67 -3.25 8.46
C GLU A 332 -21.51 -2.64 7.35
N ARG A 333 -22.01 -3.49 6.45
CA ARG A 333 -22.91 -3.14 5.33
C ARG A 333 -23.99 -4.22 5.19
N GLY A 334 -24.32 -4.62 3.96
CA GLY A 334 -25.43 -5.51 3.66
C GLY A 334 -25.04 -6.96 3.35
N SER A 335 -23.75 -7.32 3.31
CA SER A 335 -23.31 -8.64 2.84
C SER A 335 -23.10 -9.68 3.93
N CYS A 336 -23.39 -9.34 5.19
CA CYS A 336 -23.31 -10.26 6.32
C CYS A 336 -24.62 -10.24 7.13
N CYS A 337 -25.03 -11.37 7.66
CA CYS A 337 -26.18 -11.45 8.57
C CYS A 337 -26.00 -12.59 9.59
N GLU A 338 -26.79 -12.52 10.65
CA GLU A 338 -26.92 -13.65 11.57
C GLU A 338 -27.58 -14.84 10.88
N ARG A 339 -27.05 -16.03 11.12
CA ARG A 339 -27.64 -17.26 10.65
C ARG A 339 -28.76 -17.67 11.56
N LYS A 340 -30.00 -17.70 11.08
CA LYS A 340 -31.10 -18.30 11.80
C LYS A 340 -30.82 -19.80 11.94
N LYS A 341 -30.77 -20.32 13.18
CA LYS A 341 -30.72 -21.75 13.43
C LYS A 341 -31.99 -22.36 12.81
N ALA A 342 -31.80 -23.32 11.88
CA ALA A 342 -32.88 -24.05 11.25
C ALA A 342 -33.53 -25.03 12.27
#